data_d54391c8a967560c75606c0a876ba599
#
_entry.id   d54391c8a967560c75606c0a876ba599
#
_cell.length_a   1.000
_cell.length_b   1.000
_cell.length_c   1.000
_cell.angle_alpha   90.00
_cell.angle_beta   90.00
_cell.angle_gamma   90.00
#
_symmetry.space_group_name_H-M   'P 1'
#
loop_
_entity.id
_entity.type
_entity.pdbx_description
1 polymer ?
#
loop_
_entity_poly.entity_id
_entity_poly.type
_entity_poly.pdbx_seq_one_letter_code
_entity_poly.pdbx_strand_id
1 'polypeptide(L)'
;MGIIQKQGIKSSIFIMIGFVIGAVNLLVLFPMFFSKNDQGLVRAMIDIGATLSVFCTLGTLPVVYKFFPFYNHYLGPKKNELPFLTLIINLIGFALLIWIGWENKNFIIRKLGKSPSLASYFNYVYPYTFFLMIFYWLEAFAWGLQKGVFTNFLRETAVRILTTILILGVGLNWLNLDQFILLFSGIYVIPTLLLIYNLSTSHEWSFRSFKISSVTKRLKWKMLNFALFVFAGQFFNLLARTNDTFMIVGLRGLSDAGIFAIATYVAAIMEIPQRSLNAISIPVLAKSWKDKDFANIKHVYHKSVSNLLAIGLLLFGLIWLNIENLVAFLNWISHKEGGGYEALAPIVFIMGLAKLIDLATGVNGQIIGTSNYWRFDFFTNLFYIVLSIPLNFYLISNYSLIGLAYSNLAALTLYNSVRFLFLYKKFKLQPYTLQHGLFLIISIALMFIIYIIPSTSNFVINIAIKSSLYLLGFYTLIIWVNPAPELKELVQGFLKNKLLGFLRR
;
A
#
# COMPACT_ATOMS: atom_id res chain seq x y z
N MET A 1 -14.91 -19.31 16.76
CA MET A 1 -14.51 -18.20 15.85
C MET A 1 -15.60 -17.97 14.83
N GLY A 2 -16.12 -16.76 14.71
CA GLY A 2 -17.14 -16.42 13.72
C GLY A 2 -16.60 -16.51 12.28
N ILE A 3 -17.49 -16.67 11.30
CA ILE A 3 -17.17 -16.78 9.86
C ILE A 3 -16.28 -15.62 9.40
N ILE A 4 -16.56 -14.39 9.85
CA ILE A 4 -15.80 -13.17 9.52
C ILE A 4 -14.33 -13.28 10.00
N GLN A 5 -14.10 -13.79 11.22
CA GLN A 5 -12.72 -13.95 11.73
C GLN A 5 -11.91 -14.99 10.92
N LYS A 6 -12.54 -16.13 10.56
CA LYS A 6 -11.88 -17.15 9.73
C LYS A 6 -11.53 -16.62 8.33
N GLN A 7 -12.44 -15.85 7.72
CA GLN A 7 -12.18 -15.21 6.43
C GLN A 7 -11.10 -14.13 6.52
N GLY A 8 -11.12 -13.32 7.59
CA GLY A 8 -10.10 -12.30 7.83
C GLY A 8 -8.70 -12.91 7.97
N ILE A 9 -8.53 -13.98 8.75
CA ILE A 9 -7.25 -14.67 8.92
C ILE A 9 -6.76 -15.27 7.59
N LYS A 10 -7.63 -15.98 6.84
CA LYS A 10 -7.25 -16.53 5.53
C LYS A 10 -6.83 -15.44 4.55
N SER A 11 -7.57 -14.34 4.50
CA SER A 11 -7.25 -13.19 3.65
C SER A 11 -5.88 -12.60 4.02
N SER A 12 -5.62 -12.40 5.31
CA SER A 12 -4.33 -11.88 5.80
C SER A 12 -3.15 -12.78 5.44
N ILE A 13 -3.32 -14.10 5.52
CA ILE A 13 -2.28 -15.07 5.12
C ILE A 13 -1.95 -14.90 3.63
N PHE A 14 -2.94 -14.84 2.75
CA PHE A 14 -2.69 -14.65 1.32
C PHE A 14 -2.02 -13.30 1.02
N ILE A 15 -2.43 -12.23 1.69
CA ILE A 15 -1.79 -10.92 1.56
C ILE A 15 -0.31 -11.00 1.99
N MET A 16 -0.01 -11.68 3.11
CA MET A 16 1.37 -11.85 3.59
C MET A 16 2.22 -12.69 2.62
N ILE A 17 1.69 -13.82 2.13
CA ILE A 17 2.39 -14.65 1.13
C ILE A 17 2.66 -13.80 -0.12
N GLY A 18 1.66 -13.09 -0.61
CA GLY A 18 1.84 -12.19 -1.74
C GLY A 18 2.90 -11.12 -1.47
N PHE A 19 2.92 -10.52 -0.27
CA PHE A 19 3.94 -9.54 0.10
C PHE A 19 5.36 -10.15 0.05
N VAL A 20 5.56 -11.35 0.56
CA VAL A 20 6.86 -12.04 0.49
C VAL A 20 7.27 -12.31 -0.95
N ILE A 21 6.35 -12.83 -1.80
CA ILE A 21 6.63 -13.06 -3.22
C ILE A 21 6.98 -11.73 -3.91
N GLY A 22 6.24 -10.65 -3.61
CA GLY A 22 6.52 -9.31 -4.13
C GLY A 22 7.90 -8.79 -3.70
N ALA A 23 8.33 -9.09 -2.47
CA ALA A 23 9.68 -8.77 -1.99
C ALA A 23 10.75 -9.49 -2.81
N VAL A 24 10.59 -10.80 -3.01
CA VAL A 24 11.51 -11.59 -3.84
C VAL A 24 11.56 -11.06 -5.27
N ASN A 25 10.40 -10.75 -5.87
CA ASN A 25 10.37 -10.17 -7.20
C ASN A 25 11.15 -8.84 -7.26
N LEU A 26 10.85 -7.91 -6.36
CA LEU A 26 11.37 -6.54 -6.45
C LEU A 26 12.81 -6.41 -5.94
N LEU A 27 13.19 -7.15 -4.88
CA LEU A 27 14.50 -7.04 -4.26
C LEU A 27 15.53 -8.04 -4.80
N VAL A 28 15.08 -9.09 -5.50
CA VAL A 28 15.98 -10.13 -6.00
C VAL A 28 15.85 -10.28 -7.52
N LEU A 29 14.68 -10.70 -8.01
CA LEU A 29 14.53 -11.13 -9.39
C LEU A 29 14.60 -9.95 -10.39
N PHE A 30 13.98 -8.82 -10.09
CA PHE A 30 14.08 -7.65 -10.96
C PHE A 30 15.52 -7.12 -11.05
N PRO A 31 16.27 -6.86 -9.95
CA PRO A 31 17.66 -6.43 -10.04
C PRO A 31 18.57 -7.44 -10.74
N MET A 32 18.26 -8.75 -10.65
CA MET A 32 19.04 -9.80 -11.27
C MET A 32 18.90 -9.85 -12.80
N PHE A 33 17.68 -9.64 -13.31
CA PHE A 33 17.37 -9.87 -14.73
C PHE A 33 17.02 -8.61 -15.52
N PHE A 34 16.72 -7.49 -14.87
CA PHE A 34 16.29 -6.24 -15.50
C PHE A 34 17.19 -5.07 -15.10
N SER A 35 17.29 -4.08 -16.00
CA SER A 35 17.91 -2.80 -15.66
C SER A 35 17.02 -1.98 -14.69
N LYS A 36 17.60 -0.99 -14.01
CA LYS A 36 16.83 -0.02 -13.19
C LYS A 36 15.78 0.72 -14.02
N ASN A 37 16.11 1.00 -15.28
CA ASN A 37 15.19 1.63 -16.22
C ASN A 37 13.97 0.74 -16.50
N ASP A 38 14.18 -0.57 -16.70
CA ASP A 38 13.09 -1.53 -16.94
C ASP A 38 12.23 -1.72 -15.68
N GLN A 39 12.85 -1.76 -14.49
CA GLN A 39 12.14 -1.80 -13.22
C GLN A 39 11.26 -0.56 -13.03
N GLY A 40 11.80 0.62 -13.35
CA GLY A 40 11.06 1.88 -13.33
C GLY A 40 9.92 1.91 -14.34
N LEU A 41 10.13 1.32 -15.54
CA LEU A 41 9.10 1.18 -16.57
C LEU A 41 7.91 0.35 -16.04
N VAL A 42 8.18 -0.82 -15.48
CA VAL A 42 7.14 -1.69 -14.88
C VAL A 42 6.42 -0.97 -13.74
N ARG A 43 7.16 -0.29 -12.88
CA ARG A 43 6.57 0.51 -11.79
C ARG A 43 5.66 1.62 -12.33
N ALA A 44 6.12 2.37 -13.32
CA ALA A 44 5.32 3.42 -13.95
C ALA A 44 4.05 2.85 -14.60
N MET A 45 4.15 1.73 -15.32
CA MET A 45 2.99 1.05 -15.91
C MET A 45 1.95 0.65 -14.85
N ILE A 46 2.39 0.11 -13.71
CA ILE A 46 1.50 -0.26 -12.59
C ILE A 46 0.79 0.97 -12.05
N ASP A 47 1.51 2.04 -11.72
CA ASP A 47 0.95 3.22 -11.05
C ASP A 47 0.08 4.04 -12.00
N ILE A 48 0.49 4.21 -13.26
CA ILE A 48 -0.32 4.87 -14.30
C ILE A 48 -1.58 4.03 -14.57
N GLY A 49 -1.42 2.73 -14.84
CA GLY A 49 -2.54 1.85 -15.13
C GLY A 49 -3.54 1.75 -13.97
N ALA A 50 -3.08 1.70 -12.73
CA ALA A 50 -3.96 1.73 -11.56
C ALA A 50 -4.74 3.06 -11.45
N THR A 51 -4.07 4.19 -11.69
CA THR A 51 -4.72 5.51 -11.67
C THR A 51 -5.77 5.63 -12.76
N LEU A 52 -5.42 5.23 -13.98
CA LEU A 52 -6.33 5.28 -15.12
C LEU A 52 -7.49 4.29 -14.99
N SER A 53 -7.26 3.09 -14.41
CA SER A 53 -8.32 2.11 -14.19
C SER A 53 -9.39 2.63 -13.23
N VAL A 54 -9.01 3.28 -12.13
CA VAL A 54 -9.96 3.92 -11.20
C VAL A 54 -10.69 5.07 -11.88
N PHE A 55 -10.00 5.87 -12.70
CA PHE A 55 -10.61 6.95 -13.47
C PHE A 55 -11.70 6.42 -14.42
N CYS A 56 -11.41 5.33 -15.15
CA CYS A 56 -12.37 4.71 -16.07
C CYS A 56 -13.65 4.21 -15.38
N THR A 57 -13.58 3.86 -14.09
CA THR A 57 -14.77 3.38 -13.38
C THR A 57 -15.81 4.46 -13.09
N LEU A 58 -15.48 5.74 -13.18
CA LEU A 58 -16.38 6.87 -12.96
C LEU A 58 -17.24 6.73 -11.67
N GLY A 59 -16.66 6.07 -10.64
CA GLY A 59 -17.33 5.85 -9.35
C GLY A 59 -18.32 4.68 -9.31
N THR A 60 -18.34 3.79 -10.29
CA THR A 60 -19.22 2.61 -10.28
C THR A 60 -18.87 1.61 -9.19
N LEU A 61 -17.59 1.47 -8.82
CA LEU A 61 -17.19 0.51 -7.77
C LEU A 61 -17.87 0.77 -6.43
N PRO A 62 -17.85 1.99 -5.85
CA PRO A 62 -18.59 2.29 -4.63
C PRO A 62 -20.09 2.07 -4.77
N VAL A 63 -20.67 2.35 -5.95
CA VAL A 63 -22.07 2.10 -6.22
C VAL A 63 -22.38 0.61 -6.11
N VAL A 64 -21.55 -0.25 -6.70
CA VAL A 64 -21.70 -1.70 -6.56
C VAL A 64 -21.64 -2.12 -5.10
N TYR A 65 -20.62 -1.70 -4.33
CA TYR A 65 -20.49 -2.07 -2.92
C TYR A 65 -21.74 -1.75 -2.10
N LYS A 66 -22.35 -0.58 -2.35
CA LYS A 66 -23.48 -0.09 -1.57
C LYS A 66 -24.83 -0.61 -2.06
N PHE A 67 -25.04 -0.66 -3.38
CA PHE A 67 -26.37 -0.87 -3.93
C PHE A 67 -26.61 -2.30 -4.43
N PHE A 68 -25.55 -3.09 -4.71
CA PHE A 68 -25.71 -4.45 -5.18
C PHE A 68 -26.54 -5.35 -4.24
N PRO A 69 -26.39 -5.31 -2.90
CA PRO A 69 -27.24 -6.08 -2.01
C PRO A 69 -28.73 -5.69 -2.12
N PHE A 70 -29.04 -4.39 -2.33
CA PHE A 70 -30.41 -3.93 -2.53
C PHE A 70 -31.01 -4.48 -3.83
N TYR A 71 -30.23 -4.43 -4.93
CA TYR A 71 -30.70 -4.96 -6.20
C TYR A 71 -30.95 -6.47 -6.12
N ASN A 72 -30.07 -7.22 -5.50
CA ASN A 72 -30.26 -8.66 -5.32
C ASN A 72 -31.50 -8.98 -4.44
N HIS A 73 -31.70 -8.19 -3.41
CA HIS A 73 -32.85 -8.38 -2.52
C HIS A 73 -34.21 -8.11 -3.22
N TYR A 74 -34.32 -7.00 -3.97
CA TYR A 74 -35.57 -6.59 -4.58
C TYR A 74 -35.86 -7.24 -5.94
N LEU A 75 -34.85 -7.53 -6.73
CA LEU A 75 -35.01 -8.03 -8.10
C LEU A 75 -34.63 -9.51 -8.24
N GLY A 76 -33.85 -10.00 -7.30
CA GLY A 76 -33.17 -11.28 -7.42
C GLY A 76 -32.01 -11.26 -8.45
N PRO A 77 -31.10 -12.23 -8.41
CA PRO A 77 -29.89 -12.22 -9.24
C PRO A 77 -30.14 -12.17 -10.74
N LYS A 78 -31.19 -12.87 -11.22
CA LYS A 78 -31.49 -12.99 -12.67
C LYS A 78 -32.03 -11.70 -13.29
N LYS A 79 -32.67 -10.82 -12.49
CA LYS A 79 -33.27 -9.56 -12.96
C LYS A 79 -32.44 -8.33 -12.56
N ASN A 80 -31.30 -8.54 -11.90
CA ASN A 80 -30.41 -7.47 -11.48
C ASN A 80 -29.61 -6.95 -12.68
N GLU A 81 -29.90 -5.74 -13.10
CA GLU A 81 -29.25 -5.06 -14.21
C GLU A 81 -28.00 -4.26 -13.80
N LEU A 82 -27.69 -4.15 -12.51
CA LEU A 82 -26.56 -3.35 -12.02
C LEU A 82 -25.22 -3.78 -12.63
N PRO A 83 -24.90 -5.09 -12.83
CA PRO A 83 -23.69 -5.51 -13.50
C PRO A 83 -23.59 -4.95 -14.93
N PHE A 84 -24.67 -5.01 -15.69
CA PHE A 84 -24.69 -4.50 -17.06
C PHE A 84 -24.51 -2.98 -17.12
N LEU A 85 -25.26 -2.22 -16.30
CA LEU A 85 -25.19 -0.76 -16.26
C LEU A 85 -23.80 -0.27 -15.86
N THR A 86 -23.21 -0.86 -14.85
CA THR A 86 -21.88 -0.46 -14.36
C THR A 86 -20.77 -0.84 -15.35
N LEU A 87 -20.90 -1.98 -16.05
CA LEU A 87 -19.96 -2.35 -17.11
C LEU A 87 -20.00 -1.35 -18.27
N ILE A 88 -21.19 -0.96 -18.73
CA ILE A 88 -21.32 0.03 -19.81
C ILE A 88 -20.65 1.35 -19.41
N ILE A 89 -20.89 1.83 -18.17
CA ILE A 89 -20.26 3.07 -17.68
C ILE A 89 -18.74 2.94 -17.68
N ASN A 90 -18.20 1.81 -17.23
CA ASN A 90 -16.77 1.57 -17.22
C ASN A 90 -16.19 1.51 -18.64
N LEU A 91 -16.90 0.87 -19.60
CA LEU A 91 -16.48 0.82 -20.99
C LEU A 91 -16.51 2.20 -21.66
N ILE A 92 -17.52 3.03 -21.34
CA ILE A 92 -17.57 4.43 -21.78
C ILE A 92 -16.39 5.21 -21.20
N GLY A 93 -16.11 5.06 -19.89
CA GLY A 93 -14.96 5.68 -19.24
C GLY A 93 -13.63 5.26 -19.89
N PHE A 94 -13.49 3.99 -20.24
CA PHE A 94 -12.31 3.49 -20.95
C PHE A 94 -12.21 4.00 -22.39
N ALA A 95 -13.32 4.08 -23.12
CA ALA A 95 -13.35 4.67 -24.46
C ALA A 95 -12.97 6.16 -24.44
N LEU A 96 -13.47 6.91 -23.46
CA LEU A 96 -13.07 8.30 -23.23
C LEU A 96 -11.59 8.42 -22.93
N LEU A 97 -11.04 7.52 -22.10
CA LEU A 97 -9.61 7.49 -21.83
C LEU A 97 -8.77 7.30 -23.10
N ILE A 98 -9.14 6.32 -23.96
CA ILE A 98 -8.44 6.07 -25.23
C ILE A 98 -8.53 7.31 -26.12
N TRP A 99 -9.70 7.91 -26.25
CA TRP A 99 -9.90 9.10 -27.05
C TRP A 99 -9.05 10.29 -26.56
N ILE A 100 -9.08 10.58 -25.27
CA ILE A 100 -8.26 11.65 -24.67
C ILE A 100 -6.75 11.35 -24.86
N GLY A 101 -6.34 10.13 -24.67
CA GLY A 101 -4.95 9.71 -24.85
C GLY A 101 -4.48 9.83 -26.28
N TRP A 102 -5.33 9.51 -27.25
CA TRP A 102 -5.06 9.66 -28.68
C TRP A 102 -4.88 11.13 -29.08
N GLU A 103 -5.85 11.98 -28.72
CA GLU A 103 -5.79 13.43 -29.00
C GLU A 103 -4.57 14.11 -28.36
N ASN A 104 -4.17 13.66 -27.17
CA ASN A 104 -3.06 14.26 -26.43
C ASN A 104 -1.73 13.50 -26.56
N LYS A 105 -1.60 12.57 -27.51
CA LYS A 105 -0.42 11.73 -27.69
C LYS A 105 0.88 12.53 -27.73
N ASN A 106 0.93 13.59 -28.53
CA ASN A 106 2.13 14.43 -28.68
C ASN A 106 2.50 15.18 -27.38
N PHE A 107 1.49 15.60 -26.61
CA PHE A 107 1.69 16.23 -25.30
C PHE A 107 2.26 15.20 -24.30
N ILE A 108 1.70 13.98 -24.26
CA ILE A 108 2.14 12.91 -23.40
C ILE A 108 3.60 12.55 -23.70
N ILE A 109 3.93 12.29 -24.97
CA ILE A 109 5.30 11.97 -25.40
C ILE A 109 6.28 13.07 -25.01
N ARG A 110 5.92 14.34 -25.20
CA ARG A 110 6.75 15.49 -24.82
C ARG A 110 7.00 15.56 -23.31
N LYS A 111 5.97 15.29 -22.50
CA LYS A 111 6.09 15.23 -21.03
C LYS A 111 6.90 14.04 -20.54
N LEU A 112 6.93 12.95 -21.29
CA LEU A 112 7.71 11.75 -21.02
C LEU A 112 9.13 11.81 -21.61
N GLY A 113 9.60 12.98 -22.06
CA GLY A 113 10.93 13.13 -22.69
C GLY A 113 12.10 12.63 -21.84
N LYS A 114 11.97 12.65 -20.51
CA LYS A 114 12.94 12.06 -19.56
C LYS A 114 12.81 10.54 -19.42
N SER A 115 11.78 9.94 -19.98
CA SER A 115 11.44 8.52 -19.89
C SER A 115 11.10 7.94 -21.27
N PRO A 116 12.05 7.93 -22.23
CA PRO A 116 11.78 7.54 -23.62
C PRO A 116 11.25 6.11 -23.74
N SER A 117 11.73 5.17 -22.93
CA SER A 117 11.21 3.80 -22.91
C SER A 117 9.73 3.75 -22.53
N LEU A 118 9.27 4.58 -21.58
CA LEU A 118 7.85 4.65 -21.25
C LEU A 118 7.02 5.23 -22.42
N ALA A 119 7.57 6.20 -23.15
CA ALA A 119 6.89 6.75 -24.33
C ALA A 119 6.72 5.67 -25.42
N SER A 120 7.74 4.83 -25.64
CA SER A 120 7.69 3.71 -26.60
C SER A 120 6.68 2.64 -26.18
N TYR A 121 6.64 2.30 -24.90
CA TYR A 121 5.74 1.27 -24.38
C TYR A 121 4.39 1.79 -23.87
N PHE A 122 4.09 3.09 -24.03
CA PHE A 122 2.88 3.70 -23.47
C PHE A 122 1.59 3.01 -23.93
N ASN A 123 1.55 2.52 -25.14
CA ASN A 123 0.38 1.81 -25.69
C ASN A 123 0.02 0.55 -24.89
N TYR A 124 0.98 -0.09 -24.23
CA TYR A 124 0.74 -1.27 -23.38
C TYR A 124 0.10 -0.92 -22.03
N VAL A 125 0.07 0.36 -21.66
CA VAL A 125 -0.68 0.82 -20.48
C VAL A 125 -2.18 0.66 -20.66
N TYR A 126 -2.70 0.79 -21.90
CA TYR A 126 -4.15 0.67 -22.16
C TYR A 126 -4.68 -0.75 -21.89
N PRO A 127 -4.12 -1.84 -22.42
CA PRO A 127 -4.58 -3.18 -22.08
C PRO A 127 -4.40 -3.50 -20.59
N TYR A 128 -3.29 -3.07 -19.97
CA TYR A 128 -3.13 -3.21 -18.52
C TYR A 128 -4.27 -2.51 -17.76
N THR A 129 -4.57 -1.27 -18.10
CA THR A 129 -5.67 -0.48 -17.52
C THR A 129 -7.02 -1.17 -17.69
N PHE A 130 -7.28 -1.70 -18.91
CA PHE A 130 -8.53 -2.36 -19.24
C PHE A 130 -8.77 -3.60 -18.38
N PHE A 131 -7.81 -4.53 -18.36
CA PHE A 131 -7.97 -5.76 -17.57
C PHE A 131 -7.98 -5.51 -16.09
N LEU A 132 -7.22 -4.54 -15.58
CA LEU A 132 -7.28 -4.12 -14.18
C LEU A 132 -8.63 -3.50 -13.82
N MET A 133 -9.19 -2.65 -14.69
CA MET A 133 -10.53 -2.07 -14.50
C MET A 133 -11.61 -3.15 -14.44
N ILE A 134 -11.58 -4.12 -15.36
CA ILE A 134 -12.53 -5.24 -15.37
C ILE A 134 -12.36 -6.10 -14.12
N PHE A 135 -11.12 -6.36 -13.71
CA PHE A 135 -10.86 -7.09 -12.46
C PHE A 135 -11.46 -6.36 -11.25
N TYR A 136 -11.23 -5.06 -11.08
CA TYR A 136 -11.80 -4.27 -9.99
C TYR A 136 -13.33 -4.24 -10.02
N TRP A 137 -13.91 -4.16 -11.21
CA TRP A 137 -15.35 -4.21 -11.39
C TRP A 137 -15.93 -5.56 -10.90
N LEU A 138 -15.35 -6.69 -11.28
CA LEU A 138 -15.75 -8.02 -10.81
C LEU A 138 -15.47 -8.20 -9.30
N GLU A 139 -14.33 -7.71 -8.81
CA GLU A 139 -13.98 -7.73 -7.40
C GLU A 139 -15.05 -7.03 -6.54
N ALA A 140 -15.60 -5.92 -7.03
CA ALA A 140 -16.67 -5.22 -6.32
C ALA A 140 -17.91 -6.09 -6.09
N PHE A 141 -18.33 -6.88 -7.09
CA PHE A 141 -19.41 -7.85 -6.94
C PHE A 141 -19.04 -9.01 -6.02
N ALA A 142 -17.83 -9.53 -6.15
CA ALA A 142 -17.34 -10.61 -5.30
C ALA A 142 -17.31 -10.20 -3.80
N TRP A 143 -16.97 -8.96 -3.51
CA TRP A 143 -17.04 -8.43 -2.14
C TRP A 143 -18.48 -8.31 -1.66
N GLY A 144 -19.40 -7.87 -2.52
CA GLY A 144 -20.85 -7.87 -2.21
C GLY A 144 -21.40 -9.27 -1.90
N LEU A 145 -20.78 -10.32 -2.45
CA LEU A 145 -21.10 -11.73 -2.21
C LEU A 145 -20.21 -12.39 -1.14
N GLN A 146 -19.50 -11.62 -0.33
CA GLN A 146 -18.60 -12.08 0.73
C GLN A 146 -17.46 -13.02 0.25
N LYS A 147 -17.09 -12.96 -1.02
CA LYS A 147 -15.99 -13.74 -1.62
C LYS A 147 -14.63 -13.03 -1.57
N GLY A 148 -14.43 -12.10 -0.62
CA GLY A 148 -13.23 -11.27 -0.51
C GLY A 148 -11.91 -12.03 -0.31
N VAL A 149 -11.95 -13.23 0.27
CA VAL A 149 -10.75 -14.08 0.45
C VAL A 149 -10.17 -14.47 -0.91
N PHE A 150 -11.02 -14.89 -1.83
CA PHE A 150 -10.59 -15.31 -3.17
C PHE A 150 -10.06 -14.13 -4.00
N THR A 151 -10.74 -12.97 -3.95
CA THR A 151 -10.27 -11.78 -4.66
C THR A 151 -8.93 -11.27 -4.12
N ASN A 152 -8.73 -11.29 -2.78
CA ASN A 152 -7.46 -10.92 -2.18
C ASN A 152 -6.33 -11.89 -2.58
N PHE A 153 -6.61 -13.19 -2.67
CA PHE A 153 -5.66 -14.17 -3.21
C PHE A 153 -5.28 -13.81 -4.66
N LEU A 154 -6.26 -13.55 -5.52
CA LEU A 154 -6.00 -13.22 -6.92
C LEU A 154 -5.19 -11.92 -7.06
N ARG A 155 -5.57 -10.86 -6.36
CA ARG A 155 -4.94 -9.55 -6.46
C ARG A 155 -3.55 -9.50 -5.84
N GLU A 156 -3.38 -10.08 -4.66
CA GLU A 156 -2.14 -9.93 -3.88
C GLU A 156 -1.15 -11.06 -4.11
N THR A 157 -1.63 -12.28 -4.36
CA THR A 157 -0.76 -13.46 -4.50
C THR A 157 -0.63 -13.90 -5.94
N ALA A 158 -1.74 -14.15 -6.64
CA ALA A 158 -1.70 -14.74 -7.98
C ALA A 158 -1.01 -13.81 -9.00
N VAL A 159 -1.32 -12.51 -8.99
CA VAL A 159 -0.65 -11.53 -9.87
C VAL A 159 0.86 -11.52 -9.63
N ARG A 160 1.30 -11.62 -8.38
CA ARG A 160 2.75 -11.64 -8.07
C ARG A 160 3.42 -12.94 -8.49
N ILE A 161 2.74 -14.08 -8.39
CA ILE A 161 3.23 -15.36 -8.93
C ILE A 161 3.35 -15.27 -10.45
N LEU A 162 2.34 -14.74 -11.14
CA LEU A 162 2.40 -14.54 -12.59
C LEU A 162 3.55 -13.60 -12.98
N THR A 163 3.76 -12.52 -12.22
CA THR A 163 4.91 -11.64 -12.41
C THR A 163 6.23 -12.39 -12.22
N THR A 164 6.35 -13.24 -11.18
CA THR A 164 7.53 -14.10 -10.98
C THR A 164 7.82 -14.98 -12.21
N ILE A 165 6.78 -15.62 -12.73
CA ILE A 165 6.91 -16.49 -13.92
C ILE A 165 7.42 -15.70 -15.13
N LEU A 166 6.89 -14.50 -15.36
CA LEU A 166 7.33 -13.65 -16.47
C LEU A 166 8.78 -13.19 -16.29
N ILE A 167 9.18 -12.81 -15.07
CA ILE A 167 10.56 -12.39 -14.77
C ILE A 167 11.53 -13.56 -14.99
N LEU A 168 11.18 -14.77 -14.52
CA LEU A 168 11.98 -15.98 -14.74
C LEU A 168 12.05 -16.33 -16.22
N GLY A 169 10.98 -16.11 -16.99
CA GLY A 169 10.99 -16.27 -18.46
C GLY A 169 12.04 -15.39 -19.13
N VAL A 170 12.23 -14.16 -18.65
CA VAL A 170 13.31 -13.27 -19.12
C VAL A 170 14.67 -13.79 -18.65
N GLY A 171 14.78 -14.20 -17.41
CA GLY A 171 16.03 -14.73 -16.84
C GLY A 171 16.53 -16.00 -17.54
N LEU A 172 15.61 -16.84 -18.00
CA LEU A 172 15.91 -18.05 -18.78
C LEU A 172 16.08 -17.79 -20.29
N ASN A 173 16.03 -16.54 -20.75
CA ASN A 173 16.08 -16.14 -22.16
C ASN A 173 14.93 -16.69 -23.02
N TRP A 174 13.81 -17.07 -22.42
CA TRP A 174 12.59 -17.49 -23.14
C TRP A 174 11.80 -16.28 -23.64
N LEU A 175 11.92 -15.15 -22.96
CA LEU A 175 11.24 -13.90 -23.25
C LEU A 175 12.27 -12.77 -23.38
N ASN A 176 12.08 -11.90 -24.38
CA ASN A 176 12.74 -10.60 -24.43
C ASN A 176 11.91 -9.53 -23.70
N LEU A 177 12.45 -8.31 -23.57
CA LEU A 177 11.77 -7.21 -22.85
C LEU A 177 10.42 -6.86 -23.50
N ASP A 178 10.33 -6.83 -24.85
CA ASP A 178 9.10 -6.50 -25.56
C ASP A 178 8.00 -7.53 -25.28
N GLN A 179 8.35 -8.81 -25.30
CA GLN A 179 7.43 -9.91 -24.99
C GLN A 179 7.01 -9.89 -23.51
N PHE A 180 7.96 -9.57 -22.62
CA PHE A 180 7.64 -9.41 -21.21
C PHE A 180 6.62 -8.28 -21.00
N ILE A 181 6.83 -7.09 -21.59
CA ILE A 181 5.93 -5.95 -21.44
C ILE A 181 4.54 -6.26 -22.07
N LEU A 182 4.51 -6.93 -23.22
CA LEU A 182 3.26 -7.38 -23.84
C LEU A 182 2.48 -8.30 -22.89
N LEU A 183 3.10 -9.36 -22.38
CA LEU A 183 2.46 -10.31 -21.46
C LEU A 183 2.08 -9.66 -20.12
N PHE A 184 2.96 -8.78 -19.61
CA PHE A 184 2.71 -8.03 -18.38
C PHE A 184 1.51 -7.08 -18.53
N SER A 185 1.30 -6.50 -19.71
CA SER A 185 0.13 -5.66 -19.98
C SER A 185 -1.20 -6.43 -19.85
N GLY A 186 -1.17 -7.74 -20.05
CA GLY A 186 -2.31 -8.66 -19.89
C GLY A 186 -2.31 -9.43 -18.56
N ILE A 187 -1.50 -9.06 -17.57
CA ILE A 187 -1.30 -9.89 -16.35
C ILE A 187 -2.59 -10.12 -15.57
N TYR A 188 -3.56 -9.22 -15.66
CA TYR A 188 -4.87 -9.37 -15.04
C TYR A 188 -5.86 -10.22 -15.83
N VAL A 189 -5.52 -10.72 -17.03
CA VAL A 189 -6.40 -11.60 -17.84
C VAL A 189 -6.73 -12.86 -17.05
N ILE A 190 -5.73 -13.59 -16.57
CA ILE A 190 -5.93 -14.85 -15.84
C ILE A 190 -6.72 -14.62 -14.53
N PRO A 191 -6.35 -13.68 -13.66
CA PRO A 191 -7.15 -13.37 -12.47
C PRO A 191 -8.60 -12.97 -12.80
N THR A 192 -8.83 -12.23 -13.89
CA THR A 192 -10.16 -11.83 -14.34
C THR A 192 -10.98 -13.03 -14.79
N LEU A 193 -10.42 -13.94 -15.59
CA LEU A 193 -11.09 -15.15 -16.02
C LEU A 193 -11.45 -16.08 -14.87
N LEU A 194 -10.53 -16.26 -13.91
CA LEU A 194 -10.78 -17.03 -12.70
C LEU A 194 -11.90 -16.41 -11.84
N LEU A 195 -11.96 -15.08 -11.80
CA LEU A 195 -13.00 -14.38 -11.04
C LEU A 195 -14.36 -14.46 -11.75
N ILE A 196 -14.40 -14.36 -13.09
CA ILE A 196 -15.60 -14.61 -13.90
C ILE A 196 -16.11 -16.03 -13.65
N TYR A 197 -15.24 -17.03 -13.71
CA TYR A 197 -15.62 -18.42 -13.43
C TYR A 197 -16.21 -18.57 -12.02
N ASN A 198 -15.54 -18.03 -11.00
CA ASN A 198 -16.02 -18.09 -9.61
C ASN A 198 -17.36 -17.38 -9.39
N LEU A 199 -17.62 -16.27 -10.09
CA LEU A 199 -18.87 -15.55 -10.01
C LEU A 199 -19.99 -16.26 -10.80
N SER A 200 -19.69 -16.80 -11.99
CA SER A 200 -20.67 -17.50 -12.83
C SER A 200 -21.17 -18.79 -12.20
N THR A 201 -20.33 -19.47 -11.40
CA THR A 201 -20.73 -20.65 -10.64
C THR A 201 -21.57 -20.31 -9.40
N SER A 202 -21.65 -19.04 -9.00
CA SER A 202 -22.51 -18.63 -7.91
C SER A 202 -23.91 -18.32 -8.44
N HIS A 203 -24.94 -18.90 -7.83
CA HIS A 203 -26.34 -18.63 -8.19
C HIS A 203 -26.80 -17.21 -7.83
N GLU A 204 -25.96 -16.44 -7.11
CA GLU A 204 -26.28 -15.12 -6.58
C GLU A 204 -25.85 -13.98 -7.50
N TRP A 205 -25.11 -14.28 -8.60
CA TRP A 205 -24.67 -13.30 -9.60
C TRP A 205 -25.07 -13.74 -11.00
N SER A 206 -25.58 -12.79 -11.79
CA SER A 206 -26.01 -13.05 -13.17
C SER A 206 -25.78 -11.82 -14.02
N PHE A 207 -25.36 -12.04 -15.27
CA PHE A 207 -25.18 -11.01 -16.29
C PHE A 207 -26.24 -11.21 -17.41
N ARG A 208 -27.52 -11.27 -17.02
CA ARG A 208 -28.62 -11.59 -17.95
C ARG A 208 -29.65 -10.48 -18.15
N SER A 209 -29.70 -9.51 -17.25
CA SER A 209 -30.70 -8.43 -17.33
C SER A 209 -30.12 -7.18 -17.96
N PHE A 210 -30.74 -6.76 -19.06
CA PHE A 210 -30.41 -5.55 -19.81
C PHE A 210 -31.49 -4.46 -19.71
N LYS A 211 -32.61 -4.77 -19.05
CA LYS A 211 -33.76 -3.85 -18.93
C LYS A 211 -33.66 -3.04 -17.65
N ILE A 212 -33.78 -1.71 -17.77
CA ILE A 212 -33.77 -0.79 -16.62
C ILE A 212 -35.01 -1.01 -15.78
N SER A 213 -34.83 -1.44 -14.53
CA SER A 213 -35.87 -1.69 -13.56
C SER A 213 -36.42 -0.40 -12.92
N SER A 214 -37.55 -0.56 -12.21
CA SER A 214 -38.08 0.51 -11.37
C SER A 214 -37.15 0.91 -10.22
N VAL A 215 -36.31 -0.03 -9.74
CA VAL A 215 -35.28 0.21 -8.70
C VAL A 215 -34.25 1.23 -9.21
N THR A 216 -33.68 1.02 -10.41
CA THR A 216 -32.76 1.97 -11.02
C THR A 216 -33.42 3.32 -11.26
N LYS A 217 -34.64 3.36 -11.81
CA LYS A 217 -35.36 4.62 -12.04
C LYS A 217 -35.51 5.43 -10.77
N ARG A 218 -35.80 4.78 -9.63
CA ARG A 218 -36.00 5.41 -8.32
C ARG A 218 -34.68 5.85 -7.67
N LEU A 219 -33.62 5.07 -7.84
CA LEU A 219 -32.36 5.27 -7.15
C LEU A 219 -31.29 6.03 -7.96
N LYS A 220 -31.47 6.25 -9.26
CA LYS A 220 -30.46 6.80 -10.18
C LYS A 220 -29.75 8.07 -9.66
N TRP A 221 -30.50 9.04 -9.14
CA TRP A 221 -29.94 10.28 -8.62
C TRP A 221 -29.18 10.08 -7.31
N LYS A 222 -29.67 9.17 -6.44
CA LYS A 222 -28.94 8.82 -5.21
C LYS A 222 -27.64 8.09 -5.52
N MET A 223 -27.67 7.20 -6.51
CA MET A 223 -26.49 6.47 -6.98
C MET A 223 -25.48 7.41 -7.62
N LEU A 224 -25.93 8.33 -8.49
CA LEU A 224 -25.06 9.30 -9.15
C LEU A 224 -24.37 10.24 -8.14
N ASN A 225 -25.13 10.86 -7.23
CA ASN A 225 -24.56 11.73 -6.20
C ASN A 225 -23.58 10.97 -5.30
N PHE A 226 -23.90 9.73 -4.94
CA PHE A 226 -23.02 8.89 -4.16
C PHE A 226 -21.73 8.52 -4.94
N ALA A 227 -21.88 8.14 -6.23
CA ALA A 227 -20.76 7.85 -7.12
C ALA A 227 -19.78 9.03 -7.22
N LEU A 228 -20.29 10.21 -7.51
CA LEU A 228 -19.46 11.41 -7.69
C LEU A 228 -18.68 11.77 -6.41
N PHE A 229 -19.36 11.74 -5.26
CA PHE A 229 -18.73 12.09 -3.99
C PHE A 229 -17.64 11.09 -3.58
N VAL A 230 -17.95 9.77 -3.65
CA VAL A 230 -16.99 8.74 -3.23
C VAL A 230 -15.87 8.58 -4.25
N PHE A 231 -16.18 8.73 -5.56
CA PHE A 231 -15.16 8.72 -6.62
C PHE A 231 -14.11 9.80 -6.40
N ALA A 232 -14.53 11.05 -6.13
CA ALA A 232 -13.60 12.14 -5.86
C ALA A 232 -12.64 11.79 -4.72
N GLY A 233 -13.16 11.24 -3.60
CA GLY A 233 -12.32 10.81 -2.48
C GLY A 233 -11.35 9.68 -2.83
N GLN A 234 -11.80 8.67 -3.58
CA GLN A 234 -10.95 7.56 -4.02
C GLN A 234 -9.88 8.02 -5.01
N PHE A 235 -10.25 8.88 -5.95
CA PHE A 235 -9.35 9.42 -6.94
C PHE A 235 -8.23 10.25 -6.29
N PHE A 236 -8.57 11.17 -5.39
CA PHE A 236 -7.57 11.94 -4.65
C PHE A 236 -6.66 11.03 -3.81
N ASN A 237 -7.20 10.02 -3.13
CA ASN A 237 -6.39 9.09 -2.35
C ASN A 237 -5.39 8.31 -3.22
N LEU A 238 -5.82 7.91 -4.42
CA LEU A 238 -4.95 7.21 -5.37
C LEU A 238 -3.87 8.14 -5.93
N LEU A 239 -4.24 9.37 -6.33
CA LEU A 239 -3.27 10.37 -6.77
C LEU A 239 -2.21 10.65 -5.70
N ALA A 240 -2.60 10.74 -4.44
CA ALA A 240 -1.66 10.91 -3.34
C ALA A 240 -0.60 9.80 -3.27
N ARG A 241 -0.99 8.56 -3.59
CA ARG A 241 -0.10 7.39 -3.56
C ARG A 241 0.80 7.28 -4.79
N THR A 242 0.32 7.71 -5.95
CA THR A 242 1.02 7.56 -7.23
C THR A 242 1.75 8.82 -7.67
N ASN A 243 1.49 9.96 -7.02
CA ASN A 243 2.10 11.24 -7.33
C ASN A 243 3.64 11.19 -7.37
N ASP A 244 4.25 10.47 -6.41
CA ASP A 244 5.70 10.34 -6.33
C ASP A 244 6.26 9.71 -7.63
N THR A 245 5.65 8.61 -8.10
CA THR A 245 6.06 7.95 -9.34
C THR A 245 5.88 8.87 -10.55
N PHE A 246 4.76 9.60 -10.65
CA PHE A 246 4.54 10.55 -11.74
C PHE A 246 5.57 11.66 -11.77
N MET A 247 5.93 12.21 -10.60
CA MET A 247 6.95 13.24 -10.48
C MET A 247 8.34 12.73 -10.89
N ILE A 248 8.72 11.54 -10.43
CA ILE A 248 10.01 10.94 -10.78
C ILE A 248 10.09 10.67 -12.28
N VAL A 249 9.09 9.99 -12.84
CA VAL A 249 9.06 9.62 -14.26
C VAL A 249 9.11 10.86 -15.16
N GLY A 250 8.41 11.91 -14.78
CA GLY A 250 8.37 13.17 -15.56
C GLY A 250 9.63 14.05 -15.42
N LEU A 251 10.27 14.06 -14.26
CA LEU A 251 11.36 15.00 -13.96
C LEU A 251 12.74 14.34 -13.93
N ARG A 252 12.83 13.05 -13.58
CA ARG A 252 14.10 12.35 -13.37
C ARG A 252 14.33 11.17 -14.30
N GLY A 253 13.26 10.49 -14.69
CA GLY A 253 13.32 9.32 -15.57
C GLY A 253 13.06 8.00 -14.86
N LEU A 254 13.10 6.90 -15.64
CA LEU A 254 12.68 5.58 -15.16
C LEU A 254 13.71 4.92 -14.23
N SER A 255 15.00 5.16 -14.41
CA SER A 255 16.03 4.58 -13.54
C SER A 255 15.85 5.00 -12.08
N ASP A 256 15.58 6.31 -11.86
CA ASP A 256 15.27 6.85 -10.53
C ASP A 256 13.95 6.27 -9.98
N ALA A 257 12.95 6.05 -10.85
CA ALA A 257 11.71 5.41 -10.47
C ALA A 257 11.90 3.95 -10.03
N GLY A 258 12.81 3.21 -10.65
CA GLY A 258 13.20 1.86 -10.24
C GLY A 258 13.81 1.82 -8.84
N ILE A 259 14.79 2.70 -8.57
CA ILE A 259 15.40 2.82 -7.24
C ILE A 259 14.36 3.21 -6.18
N PHE A 260 13.50 4.19 -6.50
CA PHE A 260 12.47 4.65 -5.58
C PHE A 260 11.40 3.58 -5.30
N ALA A 261 11.10 2.72 -6.28
CA ALA A 261 10.21 1.58 -6.09
C ALA A 261 10.73 0.62 -5.01
N ILE A 262 12.02 0.33 -5.01
CA ILE A 262 12.66 -0.48 -3.97
C ILE A 262 12.58 0.25 -2.61
N ALA A 263 12.93 1.54 -2.56
CA ALA A 263 12.88 2.33 -1.34
C ALA A 263 11.49 2.36 -0.70
N THR A 264 10.46 2.61 -1.52
CA THR A 264 9.06 2.62 -1.06
C THR A 264 8.61 1.25 -0.58
N TYR A 265 9.05 0.17 -1.22
CA TYR A 265 8.71 -1.18 -0.80
C TYR A 265 9.32 -1.53 0.55
N VAL A 266 10.59 -1.21 0.77
CA VAL A 266 11.28 -1.42 2.05
C VAL A 266 10.61 -0.60 3.16
N ALA A 267 10.30 0.67 2.90
CA ALA A 267 9.59 1.52 3.86
C ALA A 267 8.16 1.03 4.16
N ALA A 268 7.46 0.41 3.18
CA ALA A 268 6.11 -0.11 3.34
C ALA A 268 6.02 -1.30 4.33
N ILE A 269 7.13 -1.98 4.63
CA ILE A 269 7.19 -3.02 5.67
C ILE A 269 6.73 -2.44 7.02
N MET A 270 7.10 -1.19 7.30
CA MET A 270 6.73 -0.51 8.54
C MET A 270 5.23 -0.21 8.65
N GLU A 271 4.49 -0.16 7.53
CA GLU A 271 3.03 0.08 7.53
C GLU A 271 2.19 -1.14 7.92
N ILE A 272 2.76 -2.35 7.84
CA ILE A 272 2.00 -3.61 8.06
C ILE A 272 1.33 -3.64 9.44
N PRO A 273 2.04 -3.36 10.56
CA PRO A 273 1.44 -3.32 11.89
C PRO A 273 0.34 -2.24 12.02
N GLN A 274 0.57 -1.08 11.41
CA GLN A 274 -0.39 0.04 11.45
C GLN A 274 -1.71 -0.33 10.75
N ARG A 275 -1.65 -0.96 9.58
CA ARG A 275 -2.84 -1.38 8.84
C ARG A 275 -3.69 -2.36 9.66
N SER A 276 -3.05 -3.31 10.35
CA SER A 276 -3.71 -4.27 11.22
C SER A 276 -4.39 -3.59 12.41
N LEU A 277 -3.66 -2.68 13.08
CA LEU A 277 -4.18 -1.96 14.24
C LEU A 277 -5.33 -1.02 13.87
N ASN A 278 -5.23 -0.34 12.72
CA ASN A 278 -6.28 0.54 12.20
C ASN A 278 -7.60 -0.23 11.99
N ALA A 279 -7.53 -1.41 11.38
CA ALA A 279 -8.71 -2.24 11.11
C ALA A 279 -9.45 -2.67 12.40
N ILE A 280 -8.69 -3.00 13.46
CA ILE A 280 -9.24 -3.42 14.76
C ILE A 280 -9.79 -2.20 15.54
N SER A 281 -9.13 -1.05 15.44
CA SER A 281 -9.47 0.14 16.23
C SER A 281 -10.76 0.82 15.76
N ILE A 282 -11.09 0.79 14.46
CA ILE A 282 -12.26 1.48 13.91
C ILE A 282 -13.57 1.11 14.61
N PRO A 283 -13.98 -0.18 14.74
CA PRO A 283 -15.24 -0.53 15.40
C PRO A 283 -15.23 -0.22 16.89
N VAL A 284 -14.08 -0.36 17.54
CA VAL A 284 -13.93 -0.05 19.00
C VAL A 284 -14.13 1.44 19.23
N LEU A 285 -13.45 2.28 18.44
CA LEU A 285 -13.55 3.74 18.54
C LEU A 285 -14.96 4.24 18.19
N ALA A 286 -15.57 3.70 17.14
CA ALA A 286 -16.93 4.05 16.76
C ALA A 286 -17.94 3.76 17.90
N LYS A 287 -17.80 2.62 18.59
CA LYS A 287 -18.58 2.30 19.78
C LYS A 287 -18.30 3.28 20.91
N SER A 288 -17.05 3.54 21.22
CA SER A 288 -16.66 4.45 22.32
C SER A 288 -17.18 5.88 22.09
N TRP A 289 -17.17 6.38 20.84
CA TRP A 289 -17.76 7.67 20.48
C TRP A 289 -19.28 7.67 20.69
N LYS A 290 -19.99 6.60 20.27
CA LYS A 290 -21.42 6.45 20.48
C LYS A 290 -21.78 6.45 21.95
N ASP A 291 -21.03 5.70 22.76
CA ASP A 291 -21.25 5.53 24.20
C ASP A 291 -20.66 6.70 25.03
N LYS A 292 -20.03 7.69 24.37
CA LYS A 292 -19.32 8.83 24.99
C LYS A 292 -18.21 8.40 25.99
N ASP A 293 -17.63 7.24 25.76
CA ASP A 293 -16.55 6.68 26.58
C ASP A 293 -15.19 7.27 26.19
N PHE A 294 -14.92 8.48 26.66
CA PHE A 294 -13.65 9.17 26.41
C PHE A 294 -12.46 8.48 27.10
N ALA A 295 -12.69 7.76 28.20
CA ALA A 295 -11.65 7.03 28.89
C ALA A 295 -11.12 5.90 28.00
N ASN A 296 -12.01 5.13 27.35
CA ASN A 296 -11.62 4.09 26.42
C ASN A 296 -10.95 4.66 25.16
N ILE A 297 -11.44 5.79 24.62
CA ILE A 297 -10.77 6.47 23.49
C ILE A 297 -9.32 6.84 23.85
N LYS A 298 -9.09 7.44 25.03
CA LYS A 298 -7.76 7.78 25.53
C LYS A 298 -6.90 6.53 25.72
N HIS A 299 -7.46 5.46 26.26
CA HIS A 299 -6.77 4.17 26.43
C HIS A 299 -6.33 3.58 25.10
N VAL A 300 -7.25 3.48 24.12
CA VAL A 300 -6.96 2.98 22.77
C VAL A 300 -5.89 3.83 22.09
N TYR A 301 -5.95 5.16 22.22
CA TYR A 301 -4.96 6.07 21.65
C TYR A 301 -3.57 5.83 22.26
N HIS A 302 -3.47 5.84 23.58
CA HIS A 302 -2.21 5.58 24.29
C HIS A 302 -1.62 4.22 23.92
N LYS A 303 -2.43 3.16 23.95
CA LYS A 303 -2.06 1.80 23.59
C LYS A 303 -1.57 1.69 22.15
N SER A 304 -2.25 2.34 21.21
CA SER A 304 -1.85 2.34 19.81
C SER A 304 -0.50 3.03 19.60
N VAL A 305 -0.27 4.18 20.23
CA VAL A 305 1.01 4.88 20.17
C VAL A 305 2.13 4.03 20.77
N SER A 306 1.92 3.47 21.97
CA SER A 306 2.90 2.61 22.64
C SER A 306 3.35 1.43 21.77
N ASN A 307 2.38 0.69 21.24
CA ASN A 307 2.66 -0.50 20.43
C ASN A 307 3.27 -0.14 19.06
N LEU A 308 2.73 0.86 18.35
CA LEU A 308 3.24 1.24 17.04
C LEU A 308 4.59 1.93 17.09
N LEU A 309 4.87 2.73 18.13
CA LEU A 309 6.18 3.32 18.35
C LEU A 309 7.24 2.23 18.60
N ALA A 310 6.92 1.25 19.47
CA ALA A 310 7.85 0.17 19.78
C ALA A 310 8.12 -0.71 18.53
N ILE A 311 7.08 -1.15 17.83
CA ILE A 311 7.25 -1.93 16.60
C ILE A 311 7.92 -1.10 15.49
N GLY A 312 7.57 0.18 15.39
CA GLY A 312 8.17 1.11 14.42
C GLY A 312 9.67 1.27 14.63
N LEU A 313 10.12 1.48 15.88
CA LEU A 313 11.55 1.56 16.22
C LEU A 313 12.28 0.24 15.94
N LEU A 314 11.66 -0.90 16.25
CA LEU A 314 12.21 -2.21 15.94
C LEU A 314 12.45 -2.37 14.44
N LEU A 315 11.43 -2.11 13.63
CA LEU A 315 11.51 -2.27 12.18
C LEU A 315 12.44 -1.23 11.55
N PHE A 316 12.37 0.02 11.99
CA PHE A 316 13.26 1.08 11.51
C PHE A 316 14.73 0.74 11.76
N GLY A 317 15.05 0.27 12.99
CA GLY A 317 16.42 -0.11 13.32
C GLY A 317 16.92 -1.31 12.53
N LEU A 318 16.08 -2.35 12.35
CA LEU A 318 16.43 -3.51 11.51
C LEU A 318 16.68 -3.09 10.05
N ILE A 319 15.86 -2.22 9.50
CA ILE A 319 16.01 -1.71 8.13
C ILE A 319 17.28 -0.86 8.04
N TRP A 320 17.45 0.13 8.93
CA TRP A 320 18.56 1.07 8.89
C TRP A 320 19.94 0.40 9.07
N LEU A 321 20.06 -0.49 10.06
CA LEU A 321 21.31 -1.20 10.33
C LEU A 321 21.75 -2.13 9.20
N ASN A 322 20.82 -2.54 8.33
CA ASN A 322 21.08 -3.47 7.24
C ASN A 322 20.93 -2.86 5.84
N ILE A 323 20.65 -1.55 5.73
CA ILE A 323 20.40 -0.95 4.40
C ILE A 323 21.67 -0.97 3.51
N GLU A 324 22.85 -0.75 4.08
CA GLU A 324 24.12 -0.82 3.35
C GLU A 324 24.40 -2.24 2.85
N ASN A 325 24.07 -3.25 3.65
CA ASN A 325 24.15 -4.65 3.25
C ASN A 325 23.14 -5.00 2.13
N LEU A 326 21.95 -4.40 2.16
CA LEU A 326 20.98 -4.52 1.08
C LEU A 326 21.49 -3.87 -0.21
N VAL A 327 22.10 -2.68 -0.12
CA VAL A 327 22.74 -2.01 -1.28
C VAL A 327 23.88 -2.87 -1.84
N ALA A 328 24.76 -3.39 -0.98
CA ALA A 328 25.84 -4.29 -1.40
C ALA A 328 25.29 -5.55 -2.08
N PHE A 329 24.23 -6.16 -1.53
CA PHE A 329 23.55 -7.29 -2.12
C PHE A 329 22.95 -6.95 -3.50
N LEU A 330 22.23 -5.83 -3.62
CA LEU A 330 21.64 -5.39 -4.88
C LEU A 330 22.70 -5.12 -5.96
N ASN A 331 23.80 -4.46 -5.58
CA ASN A 331 24.91 -4.23 -6.48
C ASN A 331 25.57 -5.56 -6.92
N TRP A 332 25.68 -6.53 -6.02
CA TRP A 332 26.24 -7.84 -6.33
C TRP A 332 25.37 -8.66 -7.29
N ILE A 333 24.03 -8.63 -7.15
CA ILE A 333 23.12 -9.40 -8.02
C ILE A 333 22.79 -8.69 -9.33
N SER A 334 23.04 -7.39 -9.44
CA SER A 334 22.69 -6.59 -10.63
C SER A 334 23.67 -6.83 -11.77
N HIS A 335 23.46 -7.93 -12.51
CA HIS A 335 24.37 -8.31 -13.60
C HIS A 335 24.32 -7.38 -14.81
N LYS A 336 23.18 -6.71 -15.08
CA LYS A 336 23.00 -5.85 -16.27
C LYS A 336 23.63 -4.46 -16.16
N GLU A 337 23.77 -3.92 -14.94
CA GLU A 337 24.21 -2.53 -14.74
C GLU A 337 25.42 -2.38 -13.83
N GLY A 338 25.93 -3.47 -13.23
CA GLY A 338 27.13 -3.44 -12.40
C GLY A 338 27.02 -2.60 -11.12
N GLY A 339 25.79 -2.40 -10.58
CA GLY A 339 25.59 -1.61 -9.36
C GLY A 339 24.77 -0.32 -9.58
N GLY A 340 25.00 0.69 -8.71
CA GLY A 340 24.33 2.00 -8.81
C GLY A 340 23.07 2.13 -7.95
N TYR A 341 23.00 1.37 -6.84
CA TYR A 341 21.92 1.46 -5.85
C TYR A 341 22.31 2.28 -4.61
N GLU A 342 23.43 3.04 -4.64
CA GLU A 342 23.96 3.79 -3.49
C GLU A 342 22.96 4.85 -2.99
N ALA A 343 22.17 5.46 -3.89
CA ALA A 343 21.14 6.41 -3.53
C ALA A 343 20.02 5.80 -2.67
N LEU A 344 19.89 4.46 -2.63
CA LEU A 344 18.83 3.78 -1.88
C LEU A 344 18.94 4.01 -0.38
N ALA A 345 20.16 3.96 0.19
CA ALA A 345 20.38 4.03 1.63
C ALA A 345 19.84 5.33 2.25
N PRO A 346 20.23 6.54 1.80
CA PRO A 346 19.69 7.77 2.36
C PRO A 346 18.18 7.95 2.12
N ILE A 347 17.67 7.48 0.98
CA ILE A 347 16.24 7.58 0.67
C ILE A 347 15.43 6.70 1.65
N VAL A 348 15.85 5.44 1.86
CA VAL A 348 15.18 4.52 2.80
C VAL A 348 15.25 5.04 4.23
N PHE A 349 16.36 5.64 4.65
CA PHE A 349 16.49 6.25 5.96
C PHE A 349 15.45 7.34 6.19
N ILE A 350 15.34 8.30 5.26
CA ILE A 350 14.43 9.44 5.37
C ILE A 350 12.98 8.98 5.28
N MET A 351 12.67 8.06 4.35
CA MET A 351 11.34 7.49 4.24
C MET A 351 10.95 6.64 5.47
N GLY A 352 11.90 5.87 6.00
CA GLY A 352 11.72 5.12 7.23
C GLY A 352 11.44 6.03 8.43
N LEU A 353 12.16 7.17 8.51
CA LEU A 353 11.92 8.18 9.54
C LEU A 353 10.51 8.80 9.40
N ALA A 354 10.08 9.10 8.16
CA ALA A 354 8.73 9.58 7.89
C ALA A 354 7.66 8.58 8.35
N LYS A 355 7.86 7.28 8.09
CA LYS A 355 6.98 6.21 8.56
C LYS A 355 7.03 6.01 10.05
N LEU A 356 8.19 6.17 10.69
CA LEU A 356 8.32 6.10 12.13
C LEU A 356 7.50 7.21 12.81
N ILE A 357 7.55 8.44 12.30
CA ILE A 357 6.73 9.57 12.78
C ILE A 357 5.24 9.26 12.62
N ASP A 358 4.83 8.70 11.50
CA ASP A 358 3.43 8.31 11.26
C ASP A 358 2.98 7.24 12.27
N LEU A 359 3.77 6.19 12.47
CA LEU A 359 3.52 5.14 13.45
C LEU A 359 3.47 5.68 14.89
N ALA A 360 4.36 6.60 15.22
CA ALA A 360 4.44 7.22 16.56
C ALA A 360 3.18 8.03 16.91
N THR A 361 2.35 8.39 15.94
CA THR A 361 1.08 9.09 16.21
C THR A 361 -0.13 8.15 16.36
N GLY A 362 0.09 6.84 16.29
CA GLY A 362 -0.92 5.82 16.58
C GLY A 362 -2.11 5.87 15.61
N VAL A 363 -3.32 5.72 16.15
CA VAL A 363 -4.58 5.70 15.39
C VAL A 363 -5.28 7.07 15.37
N ASN A 364 -4.54 8.17 15.29
CA ASN A 364 -5.08 9.53 15.31
C ASN A 364 -6.16 9.75 14.25
N GLY A 365 -5.94 9.28 13.03
CA GLY A 365 -6.88 9.39 11.91
C GLY A 365 -8.17 8.64 12.17
N GLN A 366 -8.10 7.43 12.74
CA GLN A 366 -9.27 6.62 13.06
C GLN A 366 -10.11 7.25 14.18
N ILE A 367 -9.46 7.86 15.18
CA ILE A 367 -10.15 8.59 16.26
C ILE A 367 -10.95 9.75 15.67
N ILE A 368 -10.35 10.55 14.79
CA ILE A 368 -11.02 11.69 14.15
C ILE A 368 -12.09 11.21 13.18
N GLY A 369 -11.77 10.24 12.32
CA GLY A 369 -12.65 9.74 11.25
C GLY A 369 -13.91 9.03 11.78
N THR A 370 -13.85 8.40 12.98
CA THR A 370 -15.00 7.78 13.62
C THR A 370 -15.81 8.73 14.51
N SER A 371 -15.32 9.94 14.75
CA SER A 371 -15.98 10.98 15.53
C SER A 371 -16.99 11.81 14.71
N ASN A 372 -17.68 12.73 15.40
CA ASN A 372 -18.49 13.75 14.72
C ASN A 372 -17.66 14.75 13.89
N TYR A 373 -16.34 14.71 14.00
CA TYR A 373 -15.40 15.57 13.27
C TYR A 373 -14.78 14.87 12.06
N TRP A 374 -15.41 13.85 11.48
CA TRP A 374 -14.93 13.15 10.29
C TRP A 374 -14.65 14.07 9.09
N ARG A 375 -15.33 15.24 9.01
CA ARG A 375 -15.04 16.26 8.00
C ARG A 375 -13.64 16.85 8.17
N PHE A 376 -13.17 17.00 9.40
CA PHE A 376 -11.79 17.43 9.67
C PHE A 376 -10.77 16.39 9.18
N ASP A 377 -11.06 15.10 9.33
CA ASP A 377 -10.24 14.03 8.76
C ASP A 377 -10.15 14.16 7.23
N PHE A 378 -11.28 14.39 6.56
CA PHE A 378 -11.32 14.63 5.13
C PHE A 378 -10.46 15.84 4.71
N PHE A 379 -10.61 16.98 5.39
CA PHE A 379 -9.83 18.19 5.08
C PHE A 379 -8.33 18.00 5.37
N THR A 380 -7.93 17.26 6.38
CA THR A 380 -6.51 16.98 6.63
C THR A 380 -5.91 16.06 5.56
N ASN A 381 -6.66 15.08 5.05
CA ASN A 381 -6.23 14.28 3.89
C ASN A 381 -6.07 15.14 2.63
N LEU A 382 -7.03 16.05 2.36
CA LEU A 382 -6.94 16.98 1.25
C LEU A 382 -5.74 17.94 1.41
N PHE A 383 -5.51 18.47 2.61
CA PHE A 383 -4.35 19.28 2.94
C PHE A 383 -3.04 18.55 2.65
N TYR A 384 -2.93 17.27 3.05
CA TYR A 384 -1.75 16.46 2.75
C TYR A 384 -1.47 16.39 1.25
N ILE A 385 -2.49 16.15 0.41
CA ILE A 385 -2.34 16.06 -1.05
C ILE A 385 -1.92 17.41 -1.64
N VAL A 386 -2.62 18.49 -1.26
CA VAL A 386 -2.35 19.86 -1.75
C VAL A 386 -0.96 20.32 -1.35
N LEU A 387 -0.48 19.91 -0.17
CA LEU A 387 0.87 20.22 0.30
C LEU A 387 1.94 19.37 -0.40
N SER A 388 1.68 18.06 -0.56
CA SER A 388 2.69 17.12 -1.08
C SER A 388 3.03 17.38 -2.56
N ILE A 389 2.07 17.79 -3.39
CA ILE A 389 2.32 18.01 -4.82
C ILE A 389 3.36 19.11 -5.08
N PRO A 390 3.17 20.37 -4.61
CA PRO A 390 4.16 21.43 -4.84
C PRO A 390 5.48 21.17 -4.11
N LEU A 391 5.41 20.57 -2.92
CA LEU A 391 6.61 20.23 -2.15
C LEU A 391 7.46 19.15 -2.86
N ASN A 392 6.80 18.11 -3.41
CA ASN A 392 7.45 17.10 -4.23
C ASN A 392 8.12 17.74 -5.45
N PHE A 393 7.39 18.57 -6.19
CA PHE A 393 7.92 19.25 -7.38
C PHE A 393 9.14 20.12 -7.04
N TYR A 394 9.07 20.92 -6.00
CA TYR A 394 10.16 21.79 -5.59
C TYR A 394 11.38 21.01 -5.12
N LEU A 395 11.19 20.04 -4.24
CA LEU A 395 12.30 19.30 -3.64
C LEU A 395 12.95 18.29 -4.60
N ILE A 396 12.18 17.64 -5.48
CA ILE A 396 12.78 16.74 -6.49
C ILE A 396 13.59 17.52 -7.53
N SER A 397 13.14 18.72 -7.89
CA SER A 397 13.85 19.58 -8.85
C SER A 397 15.20 20.08 -8.30
N ASN A 398 15.29 20.38 -6.99
CA ASN A 398 16.48 20.94 -6.38
C ASN A 398 17.42 19.88 -5.76
N TYR A 399 16.88 18.81 -5.19
CA TYR A 399 17.61 17.81 -4.42
C TYR A 399 17.56 16.40 -5.02
N SER A 400 17.12 16.27 -6.28
CA SER A 400 17.05 14.97 -6.94
C SER A 400 16.10 14.00 -6.22
N LEU A 401 16.37 12.69 -6.33
CA LEU A 401 15.52 11.63 -5.77
C LEU A 401 15.38 11.71 -4.24
N ILE A 402 16.43 12.13 -3.54
CA ILE A 402 16.39 12.31 -2.08
C ILE A 402 15.44 13.43 -1.66
N GLY A 403 15.24 14.44 -2.52
CA GLY A 403 14.29 15.54 -2.29
C GLY A 403 12.86 15.03 -2.11
N LEU A 404 12.48 13.96 -2.82
CA LEU A 404 11.17 13.36 -2.67
C LEU A 404 10.99 12.67 -1.31
N ALA A 405 12.05 12.05 -0.79
CA ALA A 405 12.03 11.48 0.56
C ALA A 405 11.88 12.59 1.63
N TYR A 406 12.58 13.72 1.46
CA TYR A 406 12.39 14.90 2.33
C TYR A 406 10.97 15.47 2.26
N SER A 407 10.39 15.53 1.05
CA SER A 407 9.02 15.97 0.87
C SER A 407 8.03 15.07 1.63
N ASN A 408 8.17 13.76 1.51
CA ASN A 408 7.36 12.79 2.24
C ASN A 408 7.51 12.95 3.75
N LEU A 409 8.74 13.14 4.25
CA LEU A 409 9.01 13.38 5.67
C LEU A 409 8.31 14.65 6.16
N ALA A 410 8.48 15.76 5.46
CA ALA A 410 7.89 17.05 5.82
C ALA A 410 6.35 17.00 5.77
N ALA A 411 5.79 16.46 4.68
CA ALA A 411 4.34 16.37 4.49
C ALA A 411 3.67 15.48 5.56
N LEU A 412 4.23 14.29 5.85
CA LEU A 412 3.71 13.40 6.90
C LEU A 412 3.86 13.99 8.29
N THR A 413 4.97 14.67 8.57
CA THR A 413 5.18 15.34 9.86
C THR A 413 4.15 16.44 10.09
N LEU A 414 3.94 17.32 9.11
CA LEU A 414 2.93 18.38 9.20
C LEU A 414 1.51 17.80 9.32
N TYR A 415 1.18 16.83 8.49
CA TYR A 415 -0.10 16.15 8.51
C TYR A 415 -0.44 15.54 9.88
N ASN A 416 0.49 14.77 10.46
CA ASN A 416 0.30 14.16 11.76
C ASN A 416 0.32 15.19 12.90
N SER A 417 1.12 16.25 12.77
CA SER A 417 1.14 17.36 13.76
C SER A 417 -0.20 18.08 13.82
N VAL A 418 -0.81 18.38 12.68
CA VAL A 418 -2.15 19.02 12.62
C VAL A 418 -3.20 18.13 13.31
N ARG A 419 -3.19 16.83 13.06
CA ARG A 419 -4.11 15.86 13.69
C ARG A 419 -3.88 15.74 15.19
N PHE A 420 -2.63 15.64 15.61
CA PHE A 420 -2.27 15.59 17.03
C PHE A 420 -2.72 16.86 17.77
N LEU A 421 -2.41 18.04 17.21
CA LEU A 421 -2.82 19.33 17.79
C LEU A 421 -4.34 19.47 17.89
N PHE A 422 -5.07 18.97 16.90
CA PHE A 422 -6.53 18.95 16.96
C PHE A 422 -7.05 18.07 18.10
N LEU A 423 -6.55 16.83 18.23
CA LEU A 423 -6.95 15.92 19.29
C LEU A 423 -6.58 16.48 20.67
N TYR A 424 -5.41 17.09 20.79
CA TYR A 424 -4.96 17.72 22.04
C TYR A 424 -5.84 18.92 22.41
N LYS A 425 -6.05 19.89 21.48
CA LYS A 425 -6.82 21.10 21.77
C LYS A 425 -8.30 20.80 22.03
N LYS A 426 -8.92 19.91 21.20
CA LYS A 426 -10.35 19.67 21.24
C LYS A 426 -10.78 18.68 22.33
N PHE A 427 -10.00 17.63 22.56
CA PHE A 427 -10.38 16.52 23.44
C PHE A 427 -9.39 16.31 24.60
N LYS A 428 -8.32 17.09 24.68
CA LYS A 428 -7.23 16.95 25.66
C LYS A 428 -6.59 15.54 25.60
N LEU A 429 -6.61 14.91 24.44
CA LEU A 429 -6.01 13.60 24.22
C LEU A 429 -4.51 13.77 23.98
N GLN A 430 -3.71 13.26 24.89
CA GLN A 430 -2.25 13.24 24.84
C GLN A 430 -1.79 11.82 25.14
N PRO A 431 -1.22 11.07 24.16
CA PRO A 431 -0.89 9.67 24.33
C PRO A 431 0.54 9.43 24.85
N TYR A 432 1.42 10.44 24.80
CA TYR A 432 2.83 10.26 25.12
C TYR A 432 3.11 10.28 26.63
N THR A 433 4.09 9.48 27.05
CA THR A 433 4.61 9.45 28.43
C THR A 433 6.12 9.63 28.42
N LEU A 434 6.71 9.88 29.59
CA LEU A 434 8.16 9.95 29.71
C LEU A 434 8.84 8.64 29.28
N GLN A 435 8.17 7.50 29.51
CA GLN A 435 8.67 6.20 29.11
C GLN A 435 8.85 6.09 27.58
N HIS A 436 7.94 6.68 26.78
CA HIS A 436 8.09 6.73 25.31
C HIS A 436 9.31 7.54 24.90
N GLY A 437 9.58 8.67 25.56
CA GLY A 437 10.76 9.50 25.31
C GLY A 437 12.06 8.77 25.65
N LEU A 438 12.13 8.15 26.83
CA LEU A 438 13.28 7.33 27.24
C LEU A 438 13.51 6.16 26.28
N PHE A 439 12.44 5.44 25.93
CA PHE A 439 12.50 4.33 25.00
C PHE A 439 13.04 4.75 23.61
N LEU A 440 12.57 5.89 23.10
CA LEU A 440 13.06 6.45 21.84
C LEU A 440 14.57 6.76 21.91
N ILE A 441 15.01 7.48 22.95
CA ILE A 441 16.42 7.88 23.11
C ILE A 441 17.33 6.65 23.23
N ILE A 442 16.97 5.68 24.07
CA ILE A 442 17.79 4.48 24.28
C ILE A 442 17.77 3.59 23.03
N SER A 443 16.64 3.50 22.30
CA SER A 443 16.59 2.77 21.02
C SER A 443 17.50 3.40 19.98
N ILE A 444 17.55 4.72 19.87
CA ILE A 444 18.48 5.43 18.97
C ILE A 444 19.93 5.19 19.39
N ALA A 445 20.24 5.26 20.68
CA ALA A 445 21.58 4.96 21.19
C ALA A 445 22.00 3.52 20.87
N LEU A 446 21.10 2.55 21.06
CA LEU A 446 21.34 1.15 20.71
C LEU A 446 21.61 0.98 19.19
N MET A 447 20.82 1.63 18.33
CA MET A 447 21.06 1.62 16.89
C MET A 447 22.45 2.18 16.56
N PHE A 448 22.84 3.31 17.17
CA PHE A 448 24.12 3.94 16.93
C PHE A 448 25.30 3.06 17.40
N ILE A 449 25.20 2.43 18.57
CA ILE A 449 26.23 1.50 19.08
C ILE A 449 26.43 0.33 18.10
N ILE A 450 25.36 -0.25 17.58
CA ILE A 450 25.44 -1.38 16.65
C ILE A 450 25.92 -0.93 15.26
N TYR A 451 25.58 0.29 14.84
CA TYR A 451 26.02 0.85 13.57
C TYR A 451 27.56 0.98 13.51
N ILE A 452 28.20 1.34 14.61
CA ILE A 452 29.67 1.50 14.70
C ILE A 452 30.42 0.15 14.62
N ILE A 453 29.73 -0.99 14.84
CA ILE A 453 30.38 -2.31 14.74
C ILE A 453 30.92 -2.51 13.33
N PRO A 454 32.24 -2.81 13.18
CA PRO A 454 32.85 -3.01 11.88
C PRO A 454 32.11 -4.09 11.07
N SER A 455 31.84 -3.80 9.82
CA SER A 455 31.24 -4.73 8.89
C SER A 455 32.31 -5.64 8.28
N THR A 456 32.00 -6.94 8.14
CA THR A 456 32.82 -7.90 7.40
C THR A 456 32.58 -7.76 5.90
N SER A 457 33.39 -8.38 5.07
CA SER A 457 33.19 -8.41 3.61
C SER A 457 31.93 -9.17 3.17
N ASN A 458 31.36 -10.01 4.05
CA ASN A 458 30.18 -10.81 3.74
C ASN A 458 28.92 -10.14 4.29
N PHE A 459 28.05 -9.64 3.40
CA PHE A 459 26.81 -8.97 3.76
C PHE A 459 25.82 -9.87 4.53
N VAL A 460 25.81 -11.20 4.29
CA VAL A 460 24.92 -12.14 4.99
C VAL A 460 25.32 -12.25 6.46
N ILE A 461 26.62 -12.35 6.72
CA ILE A 461 27.15 -12.40 8.09
C ILE A 461 26.87 -11.09 8.81
N ASN A 462 27.04 -9.95 8.15
CA ASN A 462 26.73 -8.64 8.71
C ASN A 462 25.26 -8.50 9.08
N ILE A 463 24.33 -8.92 8.20
CA ILE A 463 22.90 -8.93 8.46
C ILE A 463 22.60 -9.79 9.69
N ALA A 464 23.17 -11.00 9.76
CA ALA A 464 22.94 -11.91 10.88
C ALA A 464 23.45 -11.30 12.20
N ILE A 465 24.67 -10.76 12.25
CA ILE A 465 25.26 -10.18 13.46
C ILE A 465 24.49 -8.94 13.89
N LYS A 466 24.35 -7.93 13.02
CA LYS A 466 23.70 -6.66 13.37
C LYS A 466 22.24 -6.86 13.77
N SER A 467 21.50 -7.71 13.04
CA SER A 467 20.10 -8.00 13.38
C SER A 467 19.96 -8.75 14.70
N SER A 468 20.81 -9.75 14.95
CA SER A 468 20.76 -10.51 16.22
C SER A 468 21.10 -9.64 17.42
N LEU A 469 22.16 -8.83 17.33
CA LEU A 469 22.54 -7.89 18.40
C LEU A 469 21.43 -6.86 18.65
N TYR A 470 20.84 -6.32 17.58
CA TYR A 470 19.76 -5.36 17.71
C TYR A 470 18.52 -5.99 18.33
N LEU A 471 18.10 -7.17 17.89
CA LEU A 471 16.96 -7.90 18.45
C LEU A 471 17.15 -8.21 19.93
N LEU A 472 18.34 -8.67 20.35
CA LEU A 472 18.67 -8.93 21.75
C LEU A 472 18.66 -7.65 22.60
N GLY A 473 19.33 -6.60 22.14
CA GLY A 473 19.35 -5.30 22.83
C GLY A 473 17.96 -4.67 22.91
N PHE A 474 17.18 -4.75 21.83
CA PHE A 474 15.82 -4.23 21.80
C PHE A 474 14.85 -5.03 22.71
N TYR A 475 15.02 -6.34 22.78
CA TYR A 475 14.29 -7.19 23.71
C TYR A 475 14.55 -6.79 25.17
N THR A 476 15.82 -6.62 25.56
CA THR A 476 16.17 -6.17 26.91
C THR A 476 15.60 -4.78 27.21
N LEU A 477 15.59 -3.88 26.22
CA LEU A 477 15.04 -2.54 26.33
C LEU A 477 13.51 -2.55 26.53
N ILE A 478 12.76 -3.40 25.81
CA ILE A 478 11.30 -3.57 26.04
C ILE A 478 11.02 -4.04 27.47
N ILE A 479 11.80 -4.97 27.99
CA ILE A 479 11.59 -5.48 29.35
C ILE A 479 11.90 -4.41 30.41
N TRP A 480 12.98 -3.67 30.20
CA TRP A 480 13.47 -2.71 31.21
C TRP A 480 12.64 -1.41 31.25
N VAL A 481 12.43 -0.76 30.09
CA VAL A 481 11.68 0.50 29.99
C VAL A 481 10.16 0.28 30.02
N ASN A 482 9.71 -0.88 29.54
CA ASN A 482 8.29 -1.28 29.46
C ASN A 482 7.37 -0.24 28.78
N PRO A 483 7.71 0.27 27.59
CA PRO A 483 6.92 1.30 26.91
C PRO A 483 5.57 0.78 26.43
N ALA A 484 5.46 -0.53 26.21
CA ALA A 484 4.29 -1.23 25.68
C ALA A 484 4.07 -2.55 26.46
N PRO A 485 3.33 -2.53 27.58
CA PRO A 485 3.17 -3.70 28.46
C PRO A 485 2.67 -4.96 27.73
N GLU A 486 1.78 -4.80 26.76
CA GLU A 486 1.23 -5.93 26.00
C GLU A 486 2.25 -6.60 25.09
N LEU A 487 3.13 -5.80 24.45
CA LEU A 487 4.23 -6.36 23.66
C LEU A 487 5.19 -7.14 24.56
N LYS A 488 5.46 -6.64 25.76
CA LYS A 488 6.26 -7.33 26.77
C LYS A 488 5.64 -8.69 27.12
N GLU A 489 4.35 -8.72 27.43
CA GLU A 489 3.63 -9.97 27.76
C GLU A 489 3.65 -10.96 26.58
N LEU A 490 3.41 -10.50 25.36
CA LEU A 490 3.46 -11.34 24.15
C LEU A 490 4.86 -11.94 23.96
N VAL A 491 5.92 -11.15 24.09
CA VAL A 491 7.30 -11.59 23.90
C VAL A 491 7.72 -12.55 25.00
N GLN A 492 7.38 -12.26 26.25
CA GLN A 492 7.67 -13.16 27.39
C GLN A 492 6.88 -14.47 27.30
N GLY A 493 5.59 -14.42 26.91
CA GLY A 493 4.75 -15.57 26.70
C GLY A 493 5.26 -16.50 25.59
N PHE A 494 5.73 -15.92 24.48
CA PHE A 494 6.32 -16.67 23.38
C PHE A 494 7.60 -17.42 23.78
N LEU A 495 8.49 -16.76 24.52
CA LEU A 495 9.72 -17.36 25.02
C LEU A 495 9.45 -18.45 26.07
N LYS A 496 8.55 -18.19 27.02
CA LYS A 496 8.16 -19.17 28.03
C LYS A 496 7.58 -20.45 27.40
N ASN A 497 6.71 -20.31 26.42
CA ASN A 497 6.11 -21.43 25.72
C ASN A 497 7.14 -22.23 24.88
N LYS A 498 8.10 -21.54 24.25
CA LYS A 498 9.16 -22.19 23.47
C LYS A 498 10.19 -22.90 24.35
N LEU A 499 10.59 -22.27 25.47
CA LEU A 499 11.49 -22.89 26.46
C LEU A 499 10.85 -24.11 27.14
N LEU A 500 9.57 -24.03 27.51
CA LEU A 500 8.83 -25.18 28.07
C LEU A 500 8.61 -26.31 27.05
N GLY A 501 8.46 -25.97 25.78
CA GLY A 501 8.36 -26.96 24.69
C GLY A 501 9.69 -27.64 24.37
N PHE A 502 10.83 -26.98 24.61
CA PHE A 502 12.18 -27.55 24.43
C PHE A 502 12.60 -28.41 25.63
N LEU A 503 12.18 -28.04 26.83
CA LEU A 503 12.45 -28.82 28.05
C LEU A 503 11.52 -30.05 28.24
N ARG A 504 10.46 -30.17 27.44
CA ARG A 504 9.54 -31.35 27.40
C ARG A 504 9.84 -32.32 26.29
N ARG A 505 10.86 -32.08 25.46
CA ARG A 505 11.46 -33.03 24.50
C ARG A 505 12.81 -33.53 25.00
#